data_0f1734becba8b028200c1f56c1055219
#
_entry.id   0f1734becba8b028200c1f56c1055219
#
_cell.length_a   1.000
_cell.length_b   1.000
_cell.length_c   1.000
_cell.angle_alpha   90.00
_cell.angle_beta   90.00
_cell.angle_gamma   90.00
#
_symmetry.space_group_name_H-M   'P 1'
#
loop_
_entity.id
_entity.type
_entity.pdbx_description
1 polymer ?
#
loop_
_entity_poly.entity_id
_entity_poly.type
_entity_poly.pdbx_seq_one_letter_code
_entity_poly.pdbx_strand_id
1 'polypeptide(L)'
;MPKPALDFWFDFSSPYSYVASEWIEALAARHGRTVSWRAMLLGVTFQAAELKSPVSHPLKREYSARDFARSARFEGVPLAFPRKFPQPTQNAARVFWWLHDGDAASAGDPERAAAWAHAGLRALFARGGETNLADPVQLKALAGEFGLDPVAAEAAWSDPRWKDRLKAACSEAVSLEIFGAPTVVVDGEPFWGNDRKPQIERWLASGPF
;
A
#
# COMPACT_ATOMS: atom_id res chain seq x y z
N MET A 1 6.05 -26.09 11.65
CA MET A 1 4.99 -25.07 11.67
C MET A 1 5.22 -24.10 10.49
N PRO A 2 4.18 -23.58 9.83
CA PRO A 2 4.38 -22.56 8.82
C PRO A 2 5.04 -21.34 9.45
N LYS A 3 5.99 -20.73 8.72
CA LYS A 3 6.64 -19.51 9.19
C LYS A 3 5.62 -18.36 9.19
N PRO A 4 5.71 -17.37 10.12
CA PRO A 4 4.81 -16.23 10.15
C PRO A 4 4.84 -15.43 8.83
N ALA A 5 3.73 -14.80 8.46
CA ALA A 5 3.70 -13.88 7.33
C ALA A 5 4.54 -12.62 7.62
N LEU A 6 4.98 -11.94 6.55
CA LEU A 6 5.51 -10.58 6.65
C LEU A 6 4.34 -9.61 6.63
N ASP A 7 4.28 -8.63 7.56
CA ASP A 7 3.29 -7.56 7.45
C ASP A 7 3.82 -6.47 6.51
N PHE A 8 3.08 -6.19 5.44
CA PHE A 8 3.39 -5.15 4.47
C PHE A 8 2.44 -3.97 4.62
N TRP A 9 2.90 -2.94 5.32
CA TRP A 9 2.17 -1.70 5.55
C TRP A 9 2.38 -0.75 4.37
N PHE A 10 1.29 -0.39 3.71
CA PHE A 10 1.31 0.41 2.50
C PHE A 10 0.23 1.49 2.47
N ASP A 11 0.45 2.51 1.67
CA ASP A 11 -0.58 3.49 1.27
C ASP A 11 -0.65 3.52 -0.26
N PHE A 12 -1.85 3.51 -0.82
CA PHE A 12 -2.06 3.63 -2.26
C PHE A 12 -1.43 4.89 -2.86
N SER A 13 -1.26 5.97 -2.08
CA SER A 13 -0.62 7.21 -2.54
C SER A 13 0.91 7.17 -2.51
N SER A 14 1.54 6.06 -2.09
CA SER A 14 2.99 5.96 -1.98
C SER A 14 3.63 5.33 -3.22
N PRO A 15 4.46 6.07 -3.99
CA PRO A 15 5.23 5.49 -5.10
C PRO A 15 6.20 4.40 -4.65
N TYR A 16 6.76 4.52 -3.45
CA TYR A 16 7.63 3.48 -2.90
C TYR A 16 6.85 2.23 -2.48
N SER A 17 5.59 2.38 -2.01
CA SER A 17 4.72 1.21 -1.79
C SER A 17 4.42 0.49 -3.09
N TYR A 18 4.21 1.22 -4.19
CA TYR A 18 4.05 0.65 -5.51
C TYR A 18 5.30 -0.16 -5.92
N VAL A 19 6.48 0.42 -5.82
CA VAL A 19 7.72 -0.29 -6.16
C VAL A 19 7.91 -1.54 -5.29
N ALA A 20 7.67 -1.42 -3.98
CA ALA A 20 7.80 -2.56 -3.06
C ALA A 20 6.76 -3.66 -3.33
N SER A 21 5.55 -3.29 -3.72
CA SER A 21 4.49 -4.26 -4.05
C SER A 21 4.88 -5.20 -5.19
N GLU A 22 5.73 -4.75 -6.11
CA GLU A 22 6.14 -5.56 -7.27
C GLU A 22 7.18 -6.64 -6.93
N TRP A 23 7.79 -6.61 -5.75
CA TRP A 23 8.82 -7.59 -5.37
C TRP A 23 8.55 -8.32 -4.05
N ILE A 24 7.70 -7.78 -3.15
CA ILE A 24 7.61 -8.29 -1.77
C ILE A 24 7.11 -9.74 -1.69
N GLU A 25 6.11 -10.10 -2.48
CA GLU A 25 5.54 -11.46 -2.47
C GLU A 25 6.53 -12.48 -3.02
N ALA A 26 7.22 -12.14 -4.12
CA ALA A 26 8.24 -13.02 -4.68
C ALA A 26 9.43 -13.19 -3.71
N LEU A 27 9.81 -12.12 -2.99
CA LEU A 27 10.82 -12.20 -1.96
C LEU A 27 10.39 -13.12 -0.82
N ALA A 28 9.19 -12.92 -0.27
CA ALA A 28 8.66 -13.74 0.81
C ALA A 28 8.57 -15.22 0.41
N ALA A 29 8.05 -15.51 -0.79
CA ALA A 29 7.88 -16.88 -1.29
C ALA A 29 9.22 -17.63 -1.42
N ARG A 30 10.31 -16.96 -1.86
CA ARG A 30 11.66 -17.58 -1.90
C ARG A 30 12.15 -18.08 -0.53
N HIS A 31 11.64 -17.50 0.55
CA HIS A 31 11.96 -17.87 1.93
C HIS A 31 10.87 -18.72 2.61
N GLY A 32 9.86 -19.18 1.84
CA GLY A 32 8.74 -19.98 2.36
C GLY A 32 7.84 -19.19 3.30
N ARG A 33 7.69 -17.88 3.04
CA ARG A 33 6.83 -16.95 3.79
C ARG A 33 5.73 -16.41 2.88
N THR A 34 4.66 -15.93 3.47
CA THR A 34 3.59 -15.17 2.81
C THR A 34 3.64 -13.71 3.21
N VAL A 35 2.83 -12.88 2.58
CA VAL A 35 2.72 -11.44 2.90
C VAL A 35 1.30 -11.15 3.38
N SER A 36 1.19 -10.50 4.54
CA SER A 36 -0.03 -9.93 5.07
C SER A 36 -0.07 -8.45 4.71
N TRP A 37 -0.93 -8.08 3.80
CA TRP A 37 -1.09 -6.70 3.36
C TRP A 37 -1.88 -5.87 4.36
N ARG A 38 -1.42 -4.64 4.62
CA ARG A 38 -1.99 -3.73 5.62
C ARG A 38 -2.15 -2.32 5.03
N ALA A 39 -3.33 -2.00 4.52
CA ALA A 39 -3.60 -0.66 4.00
C ALA A 39 -3.72 0.35 5.15
N MET A 40 -2.99 1.45 5.05
CA MET A 40 -3.06 2.59 5.97
C MET A 40 -3.08 3.92 5.20
N LEU A 41 -3.14 5.04 5.91
CA LEU A 41 -3.05 6.38 5.34
C LEU A 41 -1.80 7.10 5.86
N LEU A 42 -0.86 7.41 4.97
CA LEU A 42 0.36 8.16 5.28
C LEU A 42 0.09 9.51 5.93
N GLY A 43 -1.02 10.16 5.58
CA GLY A 43 -1.39 11.43 6.21
C GLY A 43 -1.59 11.31 7.73
N VAL A 44 -2.09 10.17 8.20
CA VAL A 44 -2.28 9.90 9.64
C VAL A 44 -0.95 9.62 10.33
N THR A 45 -0.12 8.74 9.75
CA THR A 45 1.17 8.38 10.35
C THR A 45 2.15 9.55 10.31
N PHE A 46 2.15 10.35 9.23
CA PHE A 46 2.96 11.58 9.17
C PHE A 46 2.54 12.59 10.24
N GLN A 47 1.24 12.76 10.48
CA GLN A 47 0.76 13.65 11.52
C GLN A 47 1.21 13.19 12.91
N ALA A 48 1.08 11.89 13.20
CA ALA A 48 1.50 11.30 14.47
C ALA A 48 3.01 11.41 14.71
N ALA A 49 3.82 11.32 13.65
CA ALA A 49 5.28 11.41 13.71
C ALA A 49 5.81 12.85 13.50
N GLU A 50 4.93 13.86 13.44
CA GLU A 50 5.28 15.27 13.15
C GLU A 50 6.07 15.44 11.84
N LEU A 51 5.85 14.56 10.88
CA LEU A 51 6.50 14.56 9.58
C LEU A 51 5.65 15.30 8.54
N LYS A 52 6.33 15.85 7.54
CA LYS A 52 5.70 16.39 6.32
C LYS A 52 6.01 15.49 5.13
N SER A 53 5.02 15.33 4.26
CA SER A 53 5.22 14.60 3.01
C SER A 53 6.43 15.16 2.24
N PRO A 54 7.38 14.34 1.79
CA PRO A 54 8.54 14.79 1.03
C PRO A 54 8.18 15.60 -0.21
N VAL A 55 7.06 15.28 -0.87
CA VAL A 55 6.60 16.00 -2.07
C VAL A 55 6.00 17.37 -1.76
N SER A 56 5.60 17.62 -0.51
CA SER A 56 5.15 18.94 -0.03
C SER A 56 6.30 19.81 0.52
N HIS A 57 7.47 19.19 0.74
CA HIS A 57 8.62 19.90 1.31
C HIS A 57 9.43 20.60 0.22
N PRO A 58 9.68 21.93 0.30
CA PRO A 58 10.33 22.68 -0.77
C PRO A 58 11.66 22.09 -1.26
N LEU A 59 12.52 21.65 -0.34
CA LEU A 59 13.85 21.10 -0.66
C LEU A 59 13.82 19.62 -1.08
N LYS A 60 12.78 18.87 -0.72
CA LYS A 60 12.72 17.43 -0.97
C LYS A 60 11.92 17.07 -2.22
N ARG A 61 11.04 17.94 -2.70
CA ARG A 61 10.09 17.65 -3.80
C ARG A 61 10.79 17.12 -5.05
N GLU A 62 11.76 17.89 -5.57
CA GLU A 62 12.45 17.51 -6.80
C GLU A 62 13.36 16.29 -6.62
N TYR A 63 14.01 16.19 -5.46
CA TYR A 63 14.80 15.01 -5.12
C TYR A 63 13.90 13.77 -5.11
N SER A 64 12.75 13.84 -4.42
CA SER A 64 11.82 12.71 -4.32
C SER A 64 11.31 12.27 -5.69
N ALA A 65 10.97 13.21 -6.58
CA ALA A 65 10.53 12.87 -7.94
C ALA A 65 11.62 12.11 -8.72
N ARG A 66 12.88 12.53 -8.61
CA ARG A 66 14.03 11.84 -9.22
C ARG A 66 14.27 10.48 -8.57
N ASP A 67 14.10 10.39 -7.27
CA ASP A 67 14.36 9.18 -6.51
C ASP A 67 13.30 8.10 -6.76
N PHE A 68 12.03 8.47 -6.85
CA PHE A 68 10.96 7.55 -7.26
C PHE A 68 11.28 6.91 -8.62
N ALA A 69 11.67 7.74 -9.61
CA ALA A 69 12.01 7.25 -10.94
C ALA A 69 13.28 6.37 -10.94
N ARG A 70 14.26 6.69 -10.11
CA ARG A 70 15.48 5.89 -9.94
C ARG A 70 15.18 4.55 -9.29
N SER A 71 14.40 4.55 -8.21
CA SER A 71 13.99 3.35 -7.48
C SER A 71 13.20 2.40 -8.38
N ALA A 72 12.23 2.91 -9.14
CA ALA A 72 11.47 2.10 -10.08
C ALA A 72 12.36 1.48 -11.17
N ARG A 73 13.27 2.27 -11.76
CA ARG A 73 14.23 1.74 -12.76
C ARG A 73 15.18 0.71 -12.17
N PHE A 74 15.63 0.90 -10.94
CA PHE A 74 16.52 -0.03 -10.25
C PHE A 74 15.86 -1.40 -10.05
N GLU A 75 14.57 -1.40 -9.71
CA GLU A 75 13.78 -2.63 -9.53
C GLU A 75 13.17 -3.15 -10.84
N GLY A 76 13.38 -2.49 -11.99
CA GLY A 76 12.80 -2.88 -13.27
C GLY A 76 11.30 -2.68 -13.36
N VAL A 77 10.74 -1.78 -12.56
CA VAL A 77 9.30 -1.52 -12.44
C VAL A 77 8.92 -0.31 -13.30
N PRO A 78 7.88 -0.38 -14.17
CA PRO A 78 7.42 0.76 -14.94
C PRO A 78 6.88 1.85 -14.00
N LEU A 79 7.19 3.11 -14.29
CA LEU A 79 6.70 4.25 -13.50
C LEU A 79 6.19 5.36 -14.42
N ALA A 80 4.93 5.72 -14.24
CA ALA A 80 4.28 6.88 -14.85
C ALA A 80 3.47 7.61 -13.79
N PHE A 81 3.86 8.85 -13.47
CA PHE A 81 3.16 9.62 -12.44
C PHE A 81 1.80 10.11 -12.90
N PRO A 82 0.78 10.09 -12.01
CA PRO A 82 -0.49 10.75 -12.27
C PRO A 82 -0.30 12.28 -12.27
N ARG A 83 -1.07 13.00 -13.10
CA ARG A 83 -1.02 14.48 -13.15
C ARG A 83 -1.40 15.13 -11.82
N LYS A 84 -2.35 14.54 -11.09
CA LYS A 84 -2.68 14.91 -9.71
C LYS A 84 -1.88 14.04 -8.75
N PHE A 85 -0.93 14.63 -8.05
CA PHE A 85 -0.16 13.91 -7.03
C PHE A 85 0.31 14.89 -5.93
N PRO A 86 0.21 14.54 -4.62
CA PRO A 86 -0.44 13.34 -4.08
C PRO A 86 -1.97 13.37 -4.22
N GLN A 87 -2.60 12.21 -4.08
CA GLN A 87 -4.05 12.05 -4.14
C GLN A 87 -4.60 11.48 -2.83
N PRO A 88 -5.82 11.85 -2.41
CA PRO A 88 -6.55 11.12 -1.38
C PRO A 88 -6.90 9.70 -1.88
N THR A 89 -6.55 8.68 -1.09
CA THR A 89 -6.72 7.27 -1.47
C THR A 89 -7.56 6.47 -0.47
N GLN A 90 -8.20 7.15 0.47
CA GLN A 90 -8.97 6.50 1.54
C GLN A 90 -10.10 5.58 1.03
N ASN A 91 -10.73 5.91 -0.11
CA ASN A 91 -11.80 5.08 -0.65
C ASN A 91 -11.24 3.75 -1.20
N ALA A 92 -10.12 3.77 -1.91
CA ALA A 92 -9.44 2.56 -2.36
C ALA A 92 -8.99 1.69 -1.16
N ALA A 93 -8.50 2.31 -0.07
CA ALA A 93 -8.12 1.62 1.15
C ALA A 93 -9.32 1.03 1.91
N ARG A 94 -10.50 1.66 1.86
CA ARG A 94 -11.74 1.09 2.42
C ARG A 94 -12.22 -0.12 1.64
N VAL A 95 -12.15 -0.09 0.31
CA VAL A 95 -12.44 -1.26 -0.54
C VAL A 95 -11.46 -2.40 -0.23
N PHE A 96 -10.17 -2.09 -0.01
CA PHE A 96 -9.19 -3.09 0.43
C PHE A 96 -9.64 -3.79 1.71
N TRP A 97 -10.04 -3.05 2.75
CA TRP A 97 -10.47 -3.63 4.01
C TRP A 97 -11.80 -4.38 3.91
N TRP A 98 -12.72 -3.92 3.05
CA TRP A 98 -13.94 -4.66 2.74
C TRP A 98 -13.63 -6.03 2.13
N LEU A 99 -12.72 -6.09 1.17
CA LEU A 99 -12.30 -7.36 0.56
C LEU A 99 -11.55 -8.25 1.55
N HIS A 100 -10.68 -7.65 2.36
CA HIS A 100 -9.82 -8.36 3.30
C HIS A 100 -10.62 -9.02 4.42
N ASP A 101 -11.52 -8.28 5.07
CA ASP A 101 -12.23 -8.74 6.25
C ASP A 101 -13.59 -9.38 5.89
N GLY A 102 -14.17 -9.04 4.74
CA GLY A 102 -15.51 -9.48 4.34
C GLY A 102 -16.64 -8.78 5.07
N ASP A 103 -17.87 -9.19 4.76
CA ASP A 103 -19.08 -8.71 5.42
C ASP A 103 -20.11 -9.85 5.58
N ALA A 104 -21.35 -9.51 5.94
CA ALA A 104 -22.42 -10.51 6.11
C ALA A 104 -22.78 -11.25 4.81
N ALA A 105 -22.48 -10.67 3.65
CA ALA A 105 -22.77 -11.25 2.34
C ALA A 105 -21.60 -12.05 1.74
N SER A 106 -20.36 -11.78 2.17
CA SER A 106 -19.14 -12.38 1.63
C SER A 106 -18.08 -12.57 2.70
N ALA A 107 -17.50 -13.75 2.78
CA ALA A 107 -16.32 -13.98 3.61
C ALA A 107 -15.14 -13.12 3.14
N GLY A 108 -14.27 -12.73 4.09
CA GLY A 108 -13.05 -12.00 3.78
C GLY A 108 -12.10 -12.83 2.90
N ASP A 109 -11.40 -12.13 2.00
CA ASP A 109 -10.43 -12.71 1.08
C ASP A 109 -9.19 -11.83 1.04
N PRO A 110 -8.19 -12.09 1.91
CA PRO A 110 -6.94 -11.34 1.94
C PRO A 110 -6.14 -11.38 0.62
N GLU A 111 -6.22 -12.47 -0.14
CA GLU A 111 -5.53 -12.58 -1.44
C GLU A 111 -6.19 -11.66 -2.47
N ARG A 112 -7.52 -11.62 -2.50
CA ARG A 112 -8.26 -10.69 -3.35
C ARG A 112 -8.02 -9.23 -2.96
N ALA A 113 -7.90 -8.95 -1.66
CA ALA A 113 -7.55 -7.62 -1.17
C ALA A 113 -6.13 -7.20 -1.60
N ALA A 114 -5.14 -8.11 -1.55
CA ALA A 114 -3.80 -7.88 -2.06
C ALA A 114 -3.81 -7.62 -3.57
N ALA A 115 -4.55 -8.41 -4.34
CA ALA A 115 -4.73 -8.20 -5.77
C ALA A 115 -5.38 -6.84 -6.09
N TRP A 116 -6.37 -6.39 -5.29
CA TRP A 116 -6.95 -5.05 -5.38
C TRP A 116 -5.91 -3.96 -5.10
N ALA A 117 -5.06 -4.15 -4.09
CA ALA A 117 -3.98 -3.22 -3.77
C ALA A 117 -3.01 -3.09 -4.95
N HIS A 118 -2.59 -4.19 -5.56
CA HIS A 118 -1.79 -4.19 -6.79
C HIS A 118 -2.48 -3.44 -7.93
N ALA A 119 -3.76 -3.72 -8.19
CA ALA A 119 -4.51 -3.04 -9.25
C ALA A 119 -4.55 -1.53 -9.06
N GLY A 120 -4.81 -1.06 -7.84
CA GLY A 120 -4.87 0.36 -7.51
C GLY A 120 -3.49 1.05 -7.59
N LEU A 121 -2.44 0.42 -7.05
CA LEU A 121 -1.08 0.93 -7.13
C LEU A 121 -0.58 1.01 -8.58
N ARG A 122 -0.82 -0.02 -9.39
CA ARG A 122 -0.47 -0.04 -10.82
C ARG A 122 -1.29 0.96 -11.63
N ALA A 123 -2.60 1.10 -11.35
CA ALA A 123 -3.41 2.13 -11.99
C ALA A 123 -2.83 3.52 -11.76
N LEU A 124 -2.40 3.81 -10.53
CA LEU A 124 -1.88 5.09 -10.15
C LEU A 124 -0.46 5.35 -10.67
N PHE A 125 0.43 4.36 -10.59
CA PHE A 125 1.86 4.57 -10.83
C PHE A 125 2.45 3.85 -12.05
N ALA A 126 1.80 2.81 -12.59
CA ALA A 126 2.22 2.21 -13.85
C ALA A 126 1.49 2.82 -15.05
N ARG A 127 0.18 3.09 -14.93
CA ARG A 127 -0.61 3.76 -15.96
C ARG A 127 -0.46 5.28 -15.88
N GLY A 128 -0.46 5.84 -14.68
CA GLY A 128 -0.29 7.27 -14.42
C GLY A 128 -1.30 8.16 -15.15
N GLY A 129 -0.83 9.29 -15.67
CA GLY A 129 -1.61 10.17 -16.52
C GLY A 129 -2.82 10.79 -15.79
N GLU A 130 -4.01 10.56 -16.31
CA GLU A 130 -5.26 11.10 -15.74
C GLU A 130 -5.82 10.24 -14.59
N THR A 131 -5.16 9.15 -14.19
CA THR A 131 -5.65 8.29 -13.10
C THR A 131 -5.80 9.08 -11.80
N ASN A 132 -7.00 9.03 -11.24
CA ASN A 132 -7.34 9.72 -10.00
C ASN A 132 -8.23 8.82 -9.12
N LEU A 133 -7.64 8.15 -8.14
CA LEU A 133 -8.37 7.28 -7.20
C LEU A 133 -9.26 8.05 -6.20
N ALA A 134 -9.13 9.38 -6.15
CA ALA A 134 -10.04 10.23 -5.39
C ALA A 134 -11.35 10.53 -6.15
N ASP A 135 -11.37 10.32 -7.46
CA ASP A 135 -12.55 10.49 -8.29
C ASP A 135 -13.44 9.24 -8.21
N PRO A 136 -14.67 9.34 -7.69
CA PRO A 136 -15.57 8.19 -7.57
C PRO A 136 -15.86 7.50 -8.90
N VAL A 137 -15.92 8.24 -10.01
CA VAL A 137 -16.19 7.69 -11.34
C VAL A 137 -15.02 6.78 -11.77
N GLN A 138 -13.80 7.26 -11.61
CA GLN A 138 -12.60 6.49 -11.97
C GLN A 138 -12.37 5.31 -11.03
N LEU A 139 -12.64 5.47 -9.73
CA LEU A 139 -12.52 4.37 -8.77
C LEU A 139 -13.57 3.27 -9.04
N LYS A 140 -14.79 3.63 -9.45
CA LYS A 140 -15.82 2.68 -9.91
C LYS A 140 -15.39 1.95 -11.17
N ALA A 141 -14.81 2.67 -12.14
CA ALA A 141 -14.28 2.05 -13.34
C ALA A 141 -13.18 1.04 -13.01
N LEU A 142 -12.24 1.40 -12.14
CA LEU A 142 -11.19 0.49 -11.67
C LEU A 142 -11.79 -0.73 -10.96
N ALA A 143 -12.81 -0.55 -10.13
CA ALA A 143 -13.52 -1.66 -9.47
C ALA A 143 -14.12 -2.63 -10.50
N GLY A 144 -14.78 -2.10 -11.53
CA GLY A 144 -15.32 -2.91 -12.64
C GLY A 144 -14.23 -3.64 -13.43
N GLU A 145 -13.12 -2.97 -13.77
CA GLU A 145 -11.95 -3.60 -14.42
C GLU A 145 -11.35 -4.73 -13.58
N PHE A 146 -11.37 -4.57 -12.26
CA PHE A 146 -10.90 -5.59 -11.30
C PHE A 146 -11.88 -6.75 -11.12
N GLY A 147 -13.10 -6.65 -11.65
CA GLY A 147 -14.14 -7.68 -11.50
C GLY A 147 -14.95 -7.57 -10.21
N LEU A 148 -15.03 -6.39 -9.62
CA LEU A 148 -16.00 -6.05 -8.57
C LEU A 148 -17.27 -5.44 -9.21
N ASP A 149 -18.41 -5.64 -8.55
CA ASP A 149 -19.56 -4.82 -8.84
C ASP A 149 -19.27 -3.35 -8.42
N PRO A 150 -19.27 -2.38 -9.36
CA PRO A 150 -18.98 -0.99 -9.04
C PRO A 150 -19.95 -0.36 -8.03
N VAL A 151 -21.19 -0.84 -7.98
CA VAL A 151 -22.18 -0.37 -7.00
C VAL A 151 -21.85 -0.90 -5.60
N ALA A 152 -21.51 -2.16 -5.49
CA ALA A 152 -21.07 -2.76 -4.22
C ALA A 152 -19.77 -2.12 -3.71
N ALA A 153 -18.80 -1.84 -4.59
CA ALA A 153 -17.57 -1.14 -4.22
C ALA A 153 -17.86 0.27 -3.71
N GLU A 154 -18.76 1.01 -4.36
CA GLU A 154 -19.20 2.35 -3.91
C GLU A 154 -19.90 2.30 -2.56
N ALA A 155 -20.76 1.33 -2.35
CA ALA A 155 -21.42 1.10 -1.06
C ALA A 155 -20.36 0.81 0.03
N ALA A 156 -19.38 -0.03 -0.27
CA ALA A 156 -18.30 -0.39 0.66
C ALA A 156 -17.49 0.84 1.09
N TRP A 157 -16.98 1.67 0.17
CA TRP A 157 -16.18 2.82 0.60
C TRP A 157 -17.00 3.92 1.28
N SER A 158 -18.31 3.91 1.13
CA SER A 158 -19.24 4.84 1.79
C SER A 158 -19.70 4.35 3.17
N ASP A 159 -19.57 3.05 3.45
CA ASP A 159 -19.98 2.42 4.69
C ASP A 159 -19.10 2.86 5.88
N PRO A 160 -19.69 3.36 6.98
CA PRO A 160 -18.96 3.72 8.19
C PRO A 160 -18.07 2.60 8.75
N ARG A 161 -18.46 1.33 8.61
CA ARG A 161 -17.65 0.17 9.07
C ARG A 161 -16.24 0.18 8.48
N TRP A 162 -16.12 0.39 7.17
CA TRP A 162 -14.82 0.38 6.50
C TRP A 162 -14.03 1.65 6.72
N LYS A 163 -14.71 2.76 6.99
CA LYS A 163 -14.08 3.98 7.49
C LYS A 163 -13.45 3.75 8.86
N ASP A 164 -14.20 3.13 9.78
CA ASP A 164 -13.70 2.85 11.13
C ASP A 164 -12.63 1.75 11.12
N ARG A 165 -12.77 0.75 10.25
CA ARG A 165 -11.74 -0.28 10.05
C ARG A 165 -10.41 0.30 9.57
N LEU A 166 -10.45 1.20 8.57
CA LEU A 166 -9.25 1.89 8.09
C LEU A 166 -8.65 2.80 9.18
N LYS A 167 -9.48 3.48 9.95
CA LYS A 167 -9.04 4.28 11.10
C LYS A 167 -8.34 3.39 12.14
N ALA A 168 -8.91 2.23 12.45
CA ALA A 168 -8.29 1.26 13.35
C ALA A 168 -6.93 0.78 12.84
N ALA A 169 -6.80 0.47 11.54
CA ALA A 169 -5.53 0.10 10.93
C ALA A 169 -4.49 1.22 11.01
N CYS A 170 -4.89 2.48 10.81
CA CYS A 170 -3.98 3.61 10.98
C CYS A 170 -3.55 3.77 12.44
N SER A 171 -4.46 3.57 13.41
CA SER A 171 -4.12 3.61 14.83
C SER A 171 -3.20 2.46 15.23
N GLU A 172 -3.41 1.26 14.68
CA GLU A 172 -2.51 0.11 14.85
C GLU A 172 -1.11 0.43 14.31
N ALA A 173 -1.00 0.98 13.09
CA ALA A 173 0.27 1.40 12.53
C ALA A 173 1.02 2.37 13.44
N VAL A 174 0.33 3.38 13.97
CA VAL A 174 0.93 4.35 14.90
C VAL A 174 1.37 3.67 16.20
N SER A 175 0.59 2.74 16.76
CA SER A 175 0.94 2.00 17.97
C SER A 175 2.16 1.07 17.79
N LEU A 176 2.41 0.64 16.55
CA LEU A 176 3.58 -0.15 16.15
C LEU A 176 4.74 0.72 15.66
N GLU A 177 4.68 2.03 15.92
CA GLU A 177 5.68 3.02 15.51
C GLU A 177 5.95 3.05 14.00
N ILE A 178 4.95 2.66 13.18
CA ILE A 178 5.02 2.72 11.74
C ILE A 178 4.66 4.14 11.28
N PHE A 179 5.66 4.90 10.89
CA PHE A 179 5.56 6.31 10.52
C PHE A 179 5.60 6.57 9.01
N GLY A 180 5.79 5.54 8.18
CA GLY A 180 5.93 5.71 6.74
C GLY A 180 5.57 4.45 5.95
N ALA A 181 5.45 4.59 4.63
CA ALA A 181 5.11 3.51 3.71
C ALA A 181 6.06 3.50 2.48
N PRO A 182 6.50 2.30 2.03
CA PRO A 182 6.20 1.00 2.63
C PRO A 182 6.98 0.77 3.94
N THR A 183 6.38 0.03 4.86
CA THR A 183 7.10 -0.60 5.96
C THR A 183 6.79 -2.10 5.94
N VAL A 184 7.84 -2.92 5.96
CA VAL A 184 7.73 -4.38 6.08
C VAL A 184 8.13 -4.78 7.47
N VAL A 185 7.26 -5.50 8.20
CA VAL A 185 7.59 -6.04 9.51
C VAL A 185 7.89 -7.53 9.35
N VAL A 186 9.08 -7.93 9.76
CA VAL A 186 9.57 -9.32 9.71
C VAL A 186 9.89 -9.78 11.11
N ASP A 187 9.13 -10.76 11.63
CA ASP A 187 9.32 -11.31 12.97
C ASP A 187 9.32 -10.24 14.09
N GLY A 188 8.54 -9.16 13.90
CA GLY A 188 8.45 -8.02 14.81
C GLY A 188 9.42 -6.88 14.51
N GLU A 189 10.38 -7.06 13.61
CA GLU A 189 11.34 -6.01 13.23
C GLU A 189 10.85 -5.20 12.03
N PRO A 190 10.72 -3.86 12.13
CA PRO A 190 10.27 -3.00 11.05
C PRO A 190 11.41 -2.59 10.10
N PHE A 191 11.16 -2.68 8.81
CA PHE A 191 12.02 -2.20 7.73
C PHE A 191 11.27 -1.15 6.91
N TRP A 192 11.59 0.12 7.12
CA TRP A 192 10.95 1.22 6.40
C TRP A 192 11.70 1.58 5.11
N GLY A 193 10.98 1.51 4.01
CA GLY A 193 11.43 1.90 2.66
C GLY A 193 11.57 0.72 1.70
N ASN A 194 11.37 0.96 0.42
CA ASN A 194 11.55 -0.06 -0.62
C ASN A 194 13.05 -0.43 -0.83
N ASP A 195 13.95 0.41 -0.40
CA ASP A 195 15.39 0.23 -0.44
C ASP A 195 15.91 -0.73 0.67
N ARG A 196 15.05 -1.14 1.59
CA ARG A 196 15.36 -2.16 2.61
C ARG A 196 15.30 -3.59 2.09
N LYS A 197 14.89 -3.84 0.85
CA LYS A 197 14.82 -5.17 0.23
C LYS A 197 16.04 -6.05 0.51
N PRO A 198 17.31 -5.62 0.36
CA PRO A 198 18.47 -6.46 0.66
C PRO A 198 18.60 -6.81 2.15
N GLN A 199 18.19 -5.90 3.04
CA GLN A 199 18.22 -6.14 4.49
C GLN A 199 17.13 -7.13 4.89
N ILE A 200 15.93 -6.99 4.34
CA ILE A 200 14.83 -7.94 4.53
C ILE A 200 15.23 -9.33 4.04
N GLU A 201 15.83 -9.43 2.85
CA GLU A 201 16.29 -10.70 2.29
C GLU A 201 17.34 -11.36 3.17
N ARG A 202 18.32 -10.60 3.69
CA ARG A 202 19.30 -11.08 4.65
C ARG A 202 18.66 -11.59 5.93
N TRP A 203 17.69 -10.84 6.49
CA TRP A 203 16.96 -11.25 7.70
C TRP A 203 16.22 -12.56 7.50
N LEU A 204 15.52 -12.70 6.38
CA LEU A 204 14.78 -13.91 6.03
C LEU A 204 15.69 -15.13 5.82
N ALA A 205 16.92 -14.90 5.33
CA ALA A 205 17.88 -15.96 5.05
C ALA A 205 18.64 -16.42 6.29
N SER A 206 19.06 -15.50 7.17
CA SER A 206 20.02 -15.79 8.25
C SER A 206 19.57 -15.31 9.65
N GLY A 207 18.40 -14.72 9.76
CA GLY A 207 17.88 -14.18 11.02
C GLY A 207 18.43 -12.80 11.38
N PRO A 208 18.16 -12.34 12.60
CA PRO A 208 18.57 -11.02 13.12
C PRO A 208 20.07 -10.74 12.96
N PHE A 209 20.40 -9.46 12.72
CA PHE A 209 21.78 -8.97 12.62
C PHE A 209 21.92 -7.55 13.19
#